data_4b57bb699aca95f6af18ef73649b34fa
#
_entry.id   4b57bb699aca95f6af18ef73649b34fa
#
_cell.length_a   1.000
_cell.length_b   1.000
_cell.length_c   1.000
_cell.angle_alpha   90.00
_cell.angle_beta   90.00
_cell.angle_gamma   90.00
#
_symmetry.space_group_name_H-M   'P 1'
#
loop_
_entity.id
_entity.type
_entity.pdbx_description
1 polymer ?
#
loop_
_entity_poly.entity_id
_entity_poly.type
_entity_poly.pdbx_seq_one_letter_code
_entity_poly.pdbx_strand_id
1 'polypeptide(L)'
;MPRTHYKRCPACTTDGLVATSNPSILDCRHCHGLWFEDGALNRAIANKHTDIDEYDHEQHLGPALRNSDRLCRRCNVPMIHYQLLENYTTEIDCCPRCDGAWLDKPEVDQVMHSPRLKQALGNLNKGVNWKSWLFQFFTAMPVEYNIRPHRTPWVTRALLVICGLVYLAGILTPAANEWIFTNLGLNSNTQEPTHFVMQLITYQFVHGGLMHLAGNMYFLWIIGDNLEDALGHGAFLALYLFAGVMAALAELLFFDSAQGPLLLVGASGSIAALFGLYLMWFRHASLTFMIVVYQKKLAPHWYFLIWSLINLFGMFTGQGGVAWAAHLGGFALGLLLGYLLKDYVHRKNPLIAMLNQPEAVLRR
;
A
#
# COMPACT_ATOMS: atom_id res chain seq x y z
N MET A 1 -8.75 -28.54 24.55
CA MET A 1 -7.38 -28.55 25.07
C MET A 1 -6.61 -27.36 24.51
N PRO A 2 -5.74 -26.74 25.25
CA PRO A 2 -5.82 -26.18 26.59
C PRO A 2 -5.74 -24.63 26.58
N ARG A 3 -6.55 -23.99 27.36
CA ARG A 3 -6.65 -22.54 27.55
C ARG A 3 -5.63 -21.97 28.57
N THR A 4 -4.52 -22.64 28.84
CA THR A 4 -3.63 -22.32 29.95
C THR A 4 -2.55 -21.29 29.69
N HIS A 5 -2.26 -20.93 28.43
CA HIS A 5 -1.22 -19.92 28.10
C HIS A 5 -1.69 -18.45 28.08
N TYR A 6 -2.97 -18.21 28.20
CA TYR A 6 -3.57 -16.88 28.03
C TYR A 6 -3.32 -15.87 29.18
N LYS A 7 -2.70 -16.27 30.27
CA LYS A 7 -2.47 -15.40 31.43
C LYS A 7 -1.01 -15.00 31.65
N ARG A 8 -0.08 -15.59 30.93
CA ARG A 8 1.35 -15.28 31.12
C ARG A 8 1.72 -13.92 30.54
N CYS A 9 2.42 -13.14 31.37
CA CYS A 9 2.98 -11.87 30.95
C CYS A 9 4.16 -12.10 30.01
N PRO A 10 4.26 -11.42 28.86
CA PRO A 10 5.40 -11.54 27.94
C PRO A 10 6.74 -11.12 28.57
N ALA A 11 6.73 -10.17 29.52
CA ALA A 11 7.94 -9.65 30.13
C ALA A 11 8.39 -10.46 31.36
N CYS A 12 7.53 -10.63 32.36
CA CYS A 12 7.92 -11.29 33.62
C CYS A 12 7.51 -12.76 33.70
N THR A 13 6.91 -13.32 32.67
CA THR A 13 6.47 -14.73 32.53
C THR A 13 5.52 -15.24 33.62
N THR A 14 5.01 -14.35 34.48
CA THR A 14 4.06 -14.70 35.55
C THR A 14 2.62 -14.74 35.02
N ASP A 15 1.74 -15.46 35.68
CA ASP A 15 0.30 -15.53 35.37
C ASP A 15 -0.46 -14.30 35.96
N GLY A 16 0.10 -13.10 35.77
CA GLY A 16 -0.35 -11.85 36.37
C GLY A 16 -1.22 -10.94 35.50
N LEU A 17 -1.53 -11.31 34.28
CA LEU A 17 -2.31 -10.49 33.35
C LEU A 17 -3.80 -10.47 33.73
N VAL A 18 -4.33 -9.29 33.94
CA VAL A 18 -5.73 -9.04 34.31
C VAL A 18 -6.34 -8.02 33.36
N ALA A 19 -7.56 -8.26 32.91
CA ALA A 19 -8.29 -7.29 32.09
C ALA A 19 -8.48 -5.97 32.87
N THR A 20 -8.25 -4.87 32.17
CA THR A 20 -8.58 -3.52 32.65
C THR A 20 -10.08 -3.27 32.47
N SER A 21 -10.52 -2.02 32.65
CA SER A 21 -11.90 -1.63 32.27
C SER A 21 -12.20 -1.86 30.78
N ASN A 22 -11.16 -1.91 29.94
CA ASN A 22 -11.24 -2.34 28.56
C ASN A 22 -10.76 -3.80 28.44
N PRO A 23 -11.63 -4.77 28.08
CA PRO A 23 -11.27 -6.17 28.00
C PRO A 23 -10.18 -6.50 26.98
N SER A 24 -9.93 -5.58 26.02
CA SER A 24 -8.87 -5.72 25.03
C SER A 24 -7.51 -5.23 25.52
N ILE A 25 -7.42 -4.71 26.76
CA ILE A 25 -6.19 -4.23 27.36
C ILE A 25 -6.00 -4.97 28.68
N LEU A 26 -4.86 -5.63 28.83
CA LEU A 26 -4.53 -6.40 30.04
C LEU A 26 -3.34 -5.73 30.76
N ASP A 27 -3.49 -5.53 32.04
CA ASP A 27 -2.42 -5.06 32.92
C ASP A 27 -1.75 -6.24 33.62
N CYS A 28 -0.43 -6.21 33.69
CA CYS A 28 0.32 -7.17 34.50
C CYS A 28 0.45 -6.64 35.93
N ARG A 29 -0.19 -7.31 36.88
CA ARG A 29 -0.11 -6.94 38.32
C ARG A 29 1.30 -6.97 38.89
N HIS A 30 2.25 -7.58 38.17
CA HIS A 30 3.61 -7.77 38.69
C HIS A 30 4.60 -6.75 38.14
N CYS A 31 4.61 -6.52 36.81
CA CYS A 31 5.52 -5.56 36.17
C CYS A 31 4.84 -4.27 35.67
N HIS A 32 3.50 -4.20 35.77
CA HIS A 32 2.69 -3.06 35.34
C HIS A 32 2.85 -2.68 33.86
N GLY A 33 3.32 -3.61 33.02
CA GLY A 33 3.27 -3.46 31.58
C GLY A 33 1.86 -3.79 31.05
N LEU A 34 1.53 -3.29 29.89
CA LEU A 34 0.24 -3.46 29.25
C LEU A 34 0.34 -4.34 28.00
N TRP A 35 -0.54 -5.30 27.91
CA TRP A 35 -0.82 -6.04 26.70
C TRP A 35 -2.04 -5.47 26.01
N PHE A 36 -1.89 -5.16 24.75
CA PHE A 36 -2.96 -4.71 23.88
C PHE A 36 -3.31 -5.85 22.92
N GLU A 37 -4.56 -6.31 22.98
CA GLU A 37 -5.08 -7.21 21.96
C GLU A 37 -5.15 -6.47 20.63
N ASP A 38 -5.25 -7.23 19.58
CA ASP A 38 -5.39 -6.79 18.21
C ASP A 38 -6.13 -5.43 18.03
N GLY A 39 -5.43 -4.40 17.56
CA GLY A 39 -5.96 -3.03 17.40
C GLY A 39 -6.24 -2.23 18.68
N ALA A 40 -6.12 -2.82 19.87
CA ALA A 40 -6.46 -2.15 21.11
C ALA A 40 -5.50 -1.01 21.48
N LEU A 41 -4.24 -1.05 21.04
CA LEU A 41 -3.28 0.02 21.26
C LEU A 41 -3.73 1.31 20.55
N ASN A 42 -4.13 1.20 19.29
CA ASN A 42 -4.62 2.34 18.51
C ASN A 42 -5.88 2.95 19.15
N ARG A 43 -6.83 2.10 19.58
CA ARG A 43 -8.02 2.57 20.29
C ARG A 43 -7.70 3.28 21.61
N ALA A 44 -6.72 2.77 22.38
CA ALA A 44 -6.31 3.38 23.64
C ALA A 44 -5.66 4.75 23.43
N ILE A 45 -4.84 4.89 22.39
CA ILE A 45 -4.25 6.17 22.00
C ILE A 45 -5.34 7.16 21.58
N ALA A 46 -6.28 6.75 20.73
CA ALA A 46 -7.41 7.56 20.30
C ALA A 46 -8.26 8.06 21.46
N ASN A 47 -8.61 7.19 22.40
CA ASN A 47 -9.49 7.53 23.51
C ASN A 47 -8.89 8.53 24.52
N LYS A 48 -7.57 8.60 24.65
CA LYS A 48 -6.91 9.57 25.53
C LYS A 48 -6.73 10.96 24.92
N HIS A 49 -6.85 11.07 23.63
CA HIS A 49 -6.66 12.30 22.87
C HIS A 49 -7.94 12.70 22.14
N THR A 50 -9.04 12.86 22.92
CA THR A 50 -10.39 13.20 22.42
C THR A 50 -10.48 14.50 21.61
N ASP A 51 -9.45 15.35 21.70
CA ASP A 51 -9.36 16.61 20.93
C ASP A 51 -8.61 16.45 19.60
N ILE A 52 -8.22 15.24 19.26
CA ILE A 52 -7.54 14.92 18.00
C ILE A 52 -8.57 14.25 17.12
N ASP A 53 -8.86 14.93 16.01
CA ASP A 53 -9.72 14.35 14.98
C ASP A 53 -9.21 12.96 14.56
N GLU A 54 -10.10 12.10 14.34
CA GLU A 54 -10.14 10.63 14.30
C GLU A 54 -9.16 9.93 13.33
N TYR A 55 -8.19 10.63 12.72
CA TYR A 55 -7.60 10.22 11.45
C TYR A 55 -6.12 9.83 11.48
N ASP A 56 -5.47 9.83 12.69
CA ASP A 56 -4.04 9.98 12.67
C ASP A 56 -3.19 8.91 13.36
N HIS A 57 -3.68 7.69 13.39
CA HIS A 57 -2.99 6.61 14.11
C HIS A 57 -1.95 5.86 13.25
N GLU A 58 -1.76 6.26 12.02
CA GLU A 58 -1.10 5.45 10.98
C GLU A 58 0.43 5.54 10.94
N GLN A 59 1.02 6.53 11.60
CA GLN A 59 2.46 6.81 11.43
C GLN A 59 3.31 6.50 12.66
N HIS A 60 2.86 5.63 13.56
CA HIS A 60 3.50 5.51 14.86
C HIS A 60 4.48 4.36 15.01
N LEU A 61 4.50 3.42 14.08
CA LEU A 61 5.53 2.39 14.06
C LEU A 61 6.63 2.76 13.08
N GLY A 62 7.80 3.02 13.62
CA GLY A 62 9.03 3.10 12.87
C GLY A 62 9.49 1.73 12.34
N PRO A 63 10.73 1.65 11.84
CA PRO A 63 11.27 0.40 11.31
C PRO A 63 11.30 -0.70 12.38
N ALA A 64 11.20 -1.95 11.94
CA ALA A 64 11.53 -3.10 12.76
C ALA A 64 13.01 -3.03 13.15
N LEU A 65 13.30 -3.08 14.44
CA LEU A 65 14.66 -2.94 14.95
C LEU A 65 15.36 -4.29 15.07
N ARG A 66 14.73 -5.22 15.79
CA ARG A 66 15.29 -6.54 16.08
C ARG A 66 14.20 -7.52 16.53
N ASN A 67 14.52 -8.79 16.56
CA ASN A 67 13.68 -9.77 17.24
C ASN A 67 13.71 -9.51 18.75
N SER A 68 12.55 -9.59 19.38
CA SER A 68 12.42 -9.52 20.81
C SER A 68 12.71 -10.90 21.44
N ASP A 69 13.28 -10.90 22.62
CA ASP A 69 13.43 -12.13 23.44
C ASP A 69 12.08 -12.57 24.05
N ARG A 70 11.03 -11.78 23.87
CA ARG A 70 9.69 -12.06 24.42
C ARG A 70 8.86 -12.90 23.48
N LEU A 71 8.08 -13.77 24.09
CA LEU A 71 7.10 -14.60 23.37
C LEU A 71 5.71 -13.98 23.48
N CYS A 72 4.99 -13.97 22.36
CA CYS A 72 3.60 -13.57 22.35
C CYS A 72 2.76 -14.49 23.24
N ARG A 73 2.02 -13.92 24.18
CA ARG A 73 1.14 -14.67 25.08
C ARG A 73 0.07 -15.51 24.38
N ARG A 74 -0.35 -15.09 23.19
CA ARG A 74 -1.43 -15.74 22.42
C ARG A 74 -0.89 -16.77 21.44
N CYS A 75 0.19 -16.43 20.73
CA CYS A 75 0.69 -17.24 19.62
C CYS A 75 1.93 -18.06 19.98
N ASN A 76 2.56 -17.74 21.10
CA ASN A 76 3.81 -18.36 21.57
C ASN A 76 4.95 -18.29 20.52
N VAL A 77 4.98 -17.21 19.74
CA VAL A 77 6.04 -16.92 18.77
C VAL A 77 6.86 -15.72 19.26
N PRO A 78 8.14 -15.61 18.89
CA PRO A 78 8.95 -14.44 19.19
C PRO A 78 8.27 -13.17 18.67
N MET A 79 8.28 -12.13 19.48
CA MET A 79 7.79 -10.81 19.11
C MET A 79 8.89 -10.04 18.38
N ILE A 80 8.56 -8.91 17.81
CA ILE A 80 9.49 -8.04 17.09
C ILE A 80 9.44 -6.66 17.74
N HIS A 81 10.61 -6.11 18.03
CA HIS A 81 10.74 -4.73 18.50
C HIS A 81 10.55 -3.76 17.33
N TYR A 82 9.71 -2.78 17.53
CA TYR A 82 9.50 -1.67 16.63
C TYR A 82 9.76 -0.36 17.36
N GLN A 83 10.34 0.59 16.66
CA GLN A 83 10.39 1.96 17.13
C GLN A 83 9.01 2.57 16.96
N LEU A 84 8.45 3.17 18.01
CA LEU A 84 7.08 3.71 17.97
C LEU A 84 6.96 4.97 17.14
N LEU A 85 7.97 5.66 16.78
CA LEU A 85 8.01 6.79 15.83
C LEU A 85 9.44 6.96 15.35
N GLU A 86 9.64 7.48 14.14
CA GLU A 86 10.96 7.65 13.54
C GLU A 86 11.97 8.44 14.38
N ASN A 87 11.47 9.29 15.28
CA ASN A 87 12.27 10.13 16.21
C ASN A 87 11.96 9.84 17.69
N TYR A 88 11.37 8.71 18.00
CA TYR A 88 10.99 8.33 19.36
C TYR A 88 11.90 7.25 19.90
N THR A 89 12.33 7.39 21.13
CA THR A 89 13.14 6.39 21.83
C THR A 89 12.31 5.21 22.36
N THR A 90 10.97 5.28 22.21
CA THR A 90 10.08 4.23 22.72
C THR A 90 10.03 3.08 21.73
N GLU A 91 10.43 1.91 22.19
CA GLU A 91 10.30 0.64 21.47
C GLU A 91 9.05 -0.07 21.95
N ILE A 92 8.36 -0.78 21.06
CA ILE A 92 7.23 -1.65 21.41
C ILE A 92 7.44 -3.04 20.86
N ASP A 93 6.96 -4.03 21.58
CA ASP A 93 6.97 -5.41 21.12
C ASP A 93 5.66 -5.74 20.42
N CYS A 94 5.71 -6.12 19.16
CA CYS A 94 4.53 -6.56 18.40
C CYS A 94 4.65 -8.02 17.98
N CYS A 95 3.53 -8.73 18.06
CA CYS A 95 3.46 -10.10 17.61
C CYS A 95 3.23 -10.16 16.09
N PRO A 96 4.11 -10.81 15.32
CA PRO A 96 3.95 -10.90 13.86
C PRO A 96 2.80 -11.82 13.41
N ARG A 97 2.10 -12.46 14.33
CA ARG A 97 1.05 -13.43 14.01
C ARG A 97 -0.37 -12.98 14.39
N CYS A 98 -0.51 -12.21 15.48
CA CYS A 98 -1.82 -11.78 15.96
C CYS A 98 -1.90 -10.27 16.21
N ASP A 99 -0.85 -9.53 15.85
CA ASP A 99 -0.75 -8.07 15.96
C ASP A 99 -1.01 -7.52 17.38
N GLY A 100 -0.94 -8.38 18.38
CA GLY A 100 -0.96 -7.96 19.78
C GLY A 100 0.33 -7.23 20.12
N ALA A 101 0.21 -6.16 20.90
CA ALA A 101 1.34 -5.32 21.31
C ALA A 101 1.58 -5.38 22.80
N TRP A 102 2.85 -5.38 23.19
CA TRP A 102 3.27 -5.26 24.57
C TRP A 102 4.05 -3.96 24.78
N LEU A 103 3.70 -3.24 25.83
CA LEU A 103 4.42 -2.06 26.30
C LEU A 103 4.81 -2.26 27.76
N ASP A 104 6.07 -1.98 28.07
CA ASP A 104 6.52 -1.91 29.46
C ASP A 104 5.98 -0.64 30.11
N LYS A 105 5.94 -0.62 31.45
CA LYS A 105 5.38 0.52 32.18
C LYS A 105 5.97 1.87 31.78
N PRO A 106 7.30 2.06 31.65
CA PRO A 106 7.88 3.32 31.18
C PRO A 106 7.43 3.72 29.78
N GLU A 107 7.27 2.73 28.89
CA GLU A 107 6.83 2.94 27.50
C GLU A 107 5.36 3.34 27.46
N VAL A 108 4.52 2.72 28.30
CA VAL A 108 3.11 3.11 28.46
C VAL A 108 2.99 4.57 28.85
N ASP A 109 3.76 5.02 29.82
CA ASP A 109 3.72 6.43 30.29
C ASP A 109 4.20 7.39 29.18
N GLN A 110 5.22 7.01 28.40
CA GLN A 110 5.71 7.79 27.28
C GLN A 110 4.66 7.87 26.15
N VAL A 111 4.06 6.76 25.78
CA VAL A 111 3.04 6.69 24.72
C VAL A 111 1.78 7.47 25.11
N MET A 112 1.32 7.31 26.33
CA MET A 112 0.05 7.88 26.78
C MET A 112 0.12 9.37 27.15
N HIS A 113 1.29 9.93 27.44
CA HIS A 113 1.47 11.30 27.88
C HIS A 113 2.37 12.14 26.98
N SER A 114 2.79 11.65 25.83
CA SER A 114 3.72 12.38 24.97
C SER A 114 3.06 13.58 24.26
N PRO A 115 3.54 14.82 24.53
CA PRO A 115 3.10 15.99 23.78
C PRO A 115 3.52 15.96 22.30
N ARG A 116 4.63 15.28 21.99
CA ARG A 116 5.11 15.11 20.62
C ARG A 116 4.24 14.14 19.82
N LEU A 117 3.74 13.08 20.46
CA LEU A 117 2.76 12.19 19.86
C LEU A 117 1.48 12.97 19.51
N LYS A 118 0.97 13.78 20.46
CA LYS A 118 -0.18 14.66 20.24
C LYS A 118 0.05 15.65 19.07
N GLN A 119 1.24 16.23 18.97
CA GLN A 119 1.59 17.14 17.88
C GLN A 119 1.77 16.43 16.53
N ALA A 120 2.40 15.26 16.52
CA ALA A 120 2.52 14.41 15.32
C ALA A 120 1.13 14.02 14.84
N LEU A 121 0.26 13.53 15.71
CA LEU A 121 -1.13 13.19 15.43
C LEU A 121 -1.90 14.40 14.85
N GLY A 122 -1.77 15.59 15.46
CA GLY A 122 -2.43 16.80 14.97
C GLY A 122 -1.91 17.32 13.62
N ASN A 123 -0.64 17.07 13.28
CA ASN A 123 -0.08 17.48 12.00
C ASN A 123 -0.55 16.59 10.83
N LEU A 124 -0.91 15.35 11.09
CA LEU A 124 -1.42 14.40 10.10
C LEU A 124 -2.89 14.67 9.77
N ASN A 125 -3.60 15.31 10.69
CA ASN A 125 -5.04 15.60 10.57
C ASN A 125 -5.37 16.90 9.81
N LYS A 126 -4.41 17.45 9.08
CA LYS A 126 -4.71 18.55 8.15
C LYS A 126 -5.64 18.00 7.07
N GLY A 127 -6.93 18.23 7.32
CA GLY A 127 -8.00 17.85 6.42
C GLY A 127 -7.75 18.33 4.99
N VAL A 128 -8.58 17.87 4.08
CA VAL A 128 -8.62 18.25 2.67
C VAL A 128 -8.35 19.74 2.53
N ASN A 129 -7.17 20.10 2.06
CA ASN A 129 -6.84 21.49 1.85
C ASN A 129 -7.47 21.97 0.52
N TRP A 130 -7.68 23.29 0.39
CA TRP A 130 -8.27 23.87 -0.82
C TRP A 130 -7.49 23.53 -2.10
N LYS A 131 -6.18 23.24 -2.01
CA LYS A 131 -5.33 22.84 -3.14
C LYS A 131 -5.70 21.44 -3.63
N SER A 132 -5.92 20.48 -2.74
CA SER A 132 -6.38 19.14 -3.12
C SER A 132 -7.81 19.14 -3.62
N TRP A 133 -8.67 20.02 -3.09
CA TRP A 133 -9.99 20.25 -3.63
C TRP A 133 -9.95 20.78 -5.08
N LEU A 134 -9.15 21.82 -5.31
CA LEU A 134 -8.98 22.41 -6.63
C LEU A 134 -8.37 21.41 -7.62
N PHE A 135 -7.36 20.66 -7.20
CA PHE A 135 -6.77 19.59 -7.99
C PHE A 135 -7.82 18.54 -8.40
N GLN A 136 -8.59 18.02 -7.45
CA GLN A 136 -9.64 17.04 -7.73
C GLN A 136 -10.77 17.62 -8.60
N PHE A 137 -11.13 18.88 -8.41
CA PHE A 137 -12.14 19.55 -9.22
C PHE A 137 -11.77 19.59 -10.71
N PHE A 138 -10.50 19.86 -11.03
CA PHE A 138 -10.05 19.90 -12.42
C PHE A 138 -9.68 18.53 -13.00
N THR A 139 -9.22 17.60 -12.19
CA THR A 139 -8.69 16.32 -12.69
C THR A 139 -9.63 15.14 -12.48
N ALA A 140 -10.61 15.27 -11.60
CA ALA A 140 -11.46 14.16 -11.11
C ALA A 140 -10.65 12.97 -10.54
N MET A 141 -9.36 13.16 -10.23
CA MET A 141 -8.48 12.10 -9.75
C MET A 141 -8.57 11.94 -8.23
N PRO A 142 -8.51 10.70 -7.70
CA PRO A 142 -8.55 10.46 -6.27
C PRO A 142 -7.28 11.01 -5.60
N VAL A 143 -7.40 11.53 -4.39
CA VAL A 143 -6.26 11.89 -3.55
C VAL A 143 -6.22 10.94 -2.37
N GLU A 144 -5.04 10.38 -2.08
CA GLU A 144 -4.79 9.55 -0.93
C GLU A 144 -4.58 10.43 0.31
N TYR A 145 -5.18 10.00 1.41
CA TYR A 145 -4.98 10.58 2.72
C TYR A 145 -4.52 9.51 3.69
N ASN A 146 -3.72 9.92 4.67
CA ASN A 146 -3.41 9.14 5.86
C ASN A 146 -2.31 8.07 5.73
N ILE A 147 -1.62 7.94 4.60
CA ILE A 147 -0.46 7.05 4.50
C ILE A 147 0.73 7.87 4.00
N ARG A 148 1.84 7.81 4.73
CA ARG A 148 3.12 8.39 4.28
C ARG A 148 4.20 7.33 4.38
N PRO A 149 5.00 7.15 3.33
CA PRO A 149 6.11 6.21 3.36
C PRO A 149 7.18 6.68 4.37
N HIS A 150 7.76 5.74 5.10
CA HIS A 150 8.87 6.01 6.03
C HIS A 150 10.18 6.20 5.27
N ARG A 151 10.31 5.57 4.09
CA ARG A 151 11.50 5.62 3.26
C ARG A 151 11.27 6.50 2.04
N THR A 152 12.33 7.15 1.57
CA THR A 152 12.28 7.87 0.30
C THR A 152 12.02 6.90 -0.85
N PRO A 153 10.95 7.06 -1.65
CA PRO A 153 10.57 6.12 -2.70
C PRO A 153 11.43 6.32 -3.96
N TRP A 154 12.67 5.87 -3.93
CA TRP A 154 13.63 6.11 -5.01
C TRP A 154 13.25 5.40 -6.30
N VAL A 155 12.73 4.17 -6.23
CA VAL A 155 12.34 3.41 -7.42
C VAL A 155 11.10 4.01 -8.06
N THR A 156 10.09 4.35 -7.27
CA THR A 156 8.90 5.05 -7.78
C THR A 156 9.30 6.33 -8.50
N ARG A 157 10.15 7.16 -7.89
CA ARG A 157 10.65 8.40 -8.53
C ARG A 157 11.45 8.12 -9.79
N ALA A 158 12.31 7.10 -9.79
CA ALA A 158 13.07 6.71 -10.97
C ALA A 158 12.17 6.27 -12.13
N LEU A 159 11.14 5.45 -11.85
CA LEU A 159 10.17 5.04 -12.86
C LEU A 159 9.41 6.23 -13.45
N LEU A 160 8.97 7.18 -12.62
CA LEU A 160 8.34 8.41 -13.09
C LEU A 160 9.25 9.21 -14.02
N VAL A 161 10.52 9.38 -13.65
CA VAL A 161 11.51 10.11 -14.45
C VAL A 161 11.80 9.38 -15.75
N ILE A 162 11.99 8.06 -15.72
CA ILE A 162 12.29 7.26 -16.93
C ILE A 162 11.13 7.36 -17.91
N CYS A 163 9.88 7.13 -17.48
CA CYS A 163 8.70 7.26 -18.34
C CYS A 163 8.58 8.68 -18.94
N GLY A 164 8.83 9.71 -18.11
CA GLY A 164 8.83 11.09 -18.57
C GLY A 164 9.91 11.37 -19.62
N LEU A 165 11.14 10.87 -19.41
CA LEU A 165 12.25 11.05 -20.37
C LEU A 165 12.01 10.30 -21.69
N VAL A 166 11.48 9.06 -21.64
CA VAL A 166 11.13 8.29 -22.84
C VAL A 166 10.05 9.03 -23.65
N TYR A 167 9.02 9.53 -22.97
CA TYR A 167 7.98 10.33 -23.64
C TYR A 167 8.52 11.62 -24.24
N LEU A 168 9.34 12.38 -23.50
CA LEU A 168 9.96 13.59 -23.98
C LEU A 168 10.86 13.31 -25.20
N ALA A 169 11.64 12.23 -25.18
CA ALA A 169 12.45 11.83 -26.33
C ALA A 169 11.57 11.54 -27.56
N GLY A 170 10.43 10.89 -27.39
CA GLY A 170 9.49 10.59 -28.47
C GLY A 170 8.86 11.83 -29.12
N ILE A 171 8.56 12.87 -28.34
CA ILE A 171 7.95 14.09 -28.91
C ILE A 171 8.95 15.04 -29.58
N LEU A 172 10.26 14.80 -29.46
CA LEU A 172 11.28 15.67 -30.09
C LEU A 172 11.24 15.60 -31.61
N THR A 173 11.06 14.41 -32.19
CA THR A 173 10.96 14.23 -33.65
C THR A 173 10.02 13.05 -33.98
N PRO A 174 9.34 13.08 -35.16
CA PRO A 174 8.54 11.94 -35.60
C PRO A 174 9.35 10.63 -35.70
N ALA A 175 10.59 10.71 -36.16
CA ALA A 175 11.50 9.57 -36.28
C ALA A 175 11.86 8.96 -34.92
N ALA A 176 12.09 9.77 -33.90
CA ALA A 176 12.31 9.29 -32.53
C ALA A 176 11.07 8.62 -31.96
N ASN A 177 9.89 9.17 -32.22
CA ASN A 177 8.63 8.57 -31.82
C ASN A 177 8.44 7.19 -32.46
N GLU A 178 8.58 7.09 -33.77
CA GLU A 178 8.46 5.83 -34.50
C GLU A 178 9.47 4.79 -33.99
N TRP A 179 10.72 5.21 -33.80
CA TRP A 179 11.75 4.33 -33.27
C TRP A 179 11.40 3.76 -31.89
N ILE A 180 10.93 4.64 -30.96
CA ILE A 180 10.53 4.23 -29.58
C ILE A 180 9.39 3.23 -29.66
N PHE A 181 8.34 3.50 -30.42
CA PHE A 181 7.19 2.61 -30.49
C PHE A 181 7.55 1.27 -31.14
N THR A 182 8.37 1.29 -32.18
CA THR A 182 8.79 0.09 -32.91
C THR A 182 9.73 -0.80 -32.08
N ASN A 183 10.68 -0.19 -31.37
CA ASN A 183 11.74 -0.95 -30.70
C ASN A 183 11.46 -1.22 -29.22
N LEU A 184 10.76 -0.31 -28.52
CA LEU A 184 10.50 -0.44 -27.08
C LEU A 184 9.06 -0.85 -26.78
N GLY A 185 8.07 -0.52 -27.64
CA GLY A 185 6.70 -1.00 -27.54
C GLY A 185 6.62 -2.51 -27.82
N LEU A 186 5.73 -3.22 -27.15
CA LEU A 186 5.53 -4.65 -27.42
C LEU A 186 4.67 -4.82 -28.67
N ASN A 187 5.28 -5.41 -29.72
CA ASN A 187 4.61 -5.67 -30.99
C ASN A 187 4.48 -7.19 -31.23
N SER A 188 3.26 -7.65 -31.44
CA SER A 188 2.99 -9.08 -31.72
C SER A 188 3.64 -9.59 -33.00
N ASN A 189 4.03 -8.71 -33.93
CA ASN A 189 4.71 -9.05 -35.18
C ASN A 189 6.23 -9.11 -35.05
N THR A 190 6.80 -8.88 -33.87
CA THR A 190 8.26 -8.96 -33.68
C THR A 190 8.72 -10.41 -33.87
N GLN A 191 9.49 -10.66 -34.92
CA GLN A 191 9.95 -12.01 -35.31
C GLN A 191 11.19 -12.45 -34.54
N GLU A 192 12.00 -11.50 -34.09
CA GLU A 192 13.25 -11.78 -33.40
C GLU A 192 12.99 -12.04 -31.93
N PRO A 193 13.28 -13.27 -31.40
CA PRO A 193 12.87 -13.66 -30.03
C PRO A 193 13.51 -12.81 -28.93
N THR A 194 14.77 -12.42 -29.09
CA THR A 194 15.46 -11.62 -28.05
C THR A 194 14.90 -10.21 -27.99
N HIS A 195 14.53 -9.64 -29.14
CA HIS A 195 13.87 -8.35 -29.21
C HIS A 195 12.47 -8.41 -28.60
N PHE A 196 11.70 -9.45 -28.88
CA PHE A 196 10.38 -9.66 -28.29
C PHE A 196 10.46 -9.75 -26.75
N VAL A 197 11.42 -10.51 -26.21
CA VAL A 197 11.65 -10.63 -24.76
C VAL A 197 12.01 -9.26 -24.15
N MET A 198 12.84 -8.48 -24.84
CA MET A 198 13.16 -7.12 -24.40
C MET A 198 11.90 -6.24 -24.38
N GLN A 199 11.07 -6.31 -25.41
CA GLN A 199 9.83 -5.56 -25.51
C GLN A 199 8.83 -5.90 -24.38
N LEU A 200 8.81 -7.13 -23.87
CA LEU A 200 7.99 -7.52 -22.69
C LEU A 200 8.34 -6.69 -21.43
N ILE A 201 9.53 -6.11 -21.40
CA ILE A 201 9.96 -5.23 -20.28
C ILE A 201 9.84 -3.76 -20.67
N THR A 202 10.29 -3.38 -21.88
CA THR A 202 10.45 -1.98 -22.25
C THR A 202 9.14 -1.27 -22.55
N TYR A 203 8.10 -1.98 -22.98
CA TYR A 203 6.81 -1.41 -23.31
C TYR A 203 6.17 -0.63 -22.14
N GLN A 204 6.50 -1.01 -20.90
CA GLN A 204 6.01 -0.39 -19.68
C GLN A 204 6.45 1.08 -19.53
N PHE A 205 7.49 1.47 -20.23
CA PHE A 205 8.05 2.83 -20.17
C PHE A 205 7.59 3.72 -21.34
N VAL A 206 6.95 3.14 -22.37
CA VAL A 206 6.46 3.86 -23.55
C VAL A 206 5.01 4.31 -23.32
N HIS A 207 4.66 5.53 -23.71
CA HIS A 207 3.31 6.07 -23.53
C HIS A 207 2.80 6.74 -24.82
N GLY A 208 1.55 6.39 -25.19
CA GLY A 208 0.92 6.82 -26.45
C GLY A 208 0.42 8.25 -26.48
N GLY A 209 0.53 9.01 -25.37
CA GLY A 209 0.11 10.40 -25.31
C GLY A 209 0.23 10.99 -23.91
N LEU A 210 0.13 12.32 -23.83
CA LEU A 210 0.32 13.06 -22.58
C LEU A 210 -0.65 12.61 -21.46
N MET A 211 -1.93 12.43 -21.80
CA MET A 211 -2.94 12.00 -20.80
C MET A 211 -2.71 10.56 -20.34
N HIS A 212 -2.24 9.68 -21.25
CA HIS A 212 -1.86 8.33 -20.92
C HIS A 212 -0.66 8.29 -19.95
N LEU A 213 0.39 9.08 -20.24
CA LEU A 213 1.53 9.26 -19.35
C LEU A 213 1.08 9.83 -17.99
N ALA A 214 0.37 10.96 -18.00
CA ALA A 214 -0.05 11.65 -16.78
C ALA A 214 -0.89 10.77 -15.87
N GLY A 215 -1.85 10.03 -16.40
CA GLY A 215 -2.67 9.09 -15.64
C GLY A 215 -1.85 7.98 -15.00
N ASN A 216 -0.96 7.33 -15.77
CA ASN A 216 -0.08 6.29 -15.25
C ASN A 216 0.86 6.83 -14.16
N MET A 217 1.50 7.94 -14.39
CA MET A 217 2.44 8.54 -13.44
C MET A 217 1.73 8.99 -12.16
N TYR A 218 0.52 9.50 -12.29
CA TYR A 218 -0.28 9.90 -11.14
C TYR A 218 -0.61 8.71 -10.22
N PHE A 219 -1.12 7.60 -10.79
CA PHE A 219 -1.42 6.43 -9.98
C PHE A 219 -0.17 5.75 -9.43
N LEU A 220 0.92 5.71 -10.20
CA LEU A 220 2.20 5.21 -9.70
C LEU A 220 2.73 6.08 -8.55
N TRP A 221 2.53 7.40 -8.61
CA TRP A 221 2.90 8.31 -7.52
C TRP A 221 2.12 8.06 -6.24
N ILE A 222 0.77 7.89 -6.35
CA ILE A 222 -0.09 7.75 -5.17
C ILE A 222 0.14 6.43 -4.43
N ILE A 223 0.29 5.32 -5.15
CA ILE A 223 0.32 3.99 -4.52
C ILE A 223 1.71 3.38 -4.49
N GLY A 224 2.59 3.83 -5.39
CA GLY A 224 3.92 3.24 -5.56
C GLY A 224 4.81 3.45 -4.35
N ASP A 225 4.78 4.63 -3.76
CA ASP A 225 5.61 4.98 -2.60
C ASP A 225 5.29 4.11 -1.38
N ASN A 226 4.01 3.86 -1.11
CA ASN A 226 3.56 3.01 -0.01
C ASN A 226 3.93 1.54 -0.22
N LEU A 227 3.80 1.05 -1.46
CA LEU A 227 4.17 -0.32 -1.80
C LEU A 227 5.69 -0.52 -1.82
N GLU A 228 6.44 0.50 -2.26
CA GLU A 228 7.90 0.49 -2.20
C GLU A 228 8.40 0.49 -0.76
N ASP A 229 7.77 1.26 0.13
CA ASP A 229 8.08 1.24 1.57
C ASP A 229 7.80 -0.13 2.20
N ALA A 230 6.65 -0.73 1.84
CA ALA A 230 6.24 -2.04 2.34
C ALA A 230 7.17 -3.19 1.92
N LEU A 231 7.65 -3.18 0.69
CA LEU A 231 8.47 -4.24 0.09
C LEU A 231 9.97 -3.97 0.20
N GLY A 232 10.36 -2.69 0.17
CA GLY A 232 11.72 -2.22 -0.08
C GLY A 232 12.03 -2.10 -1.58
N HIS A 233 13.01 -1.25 -1.91
CA HIS A 233 13.31 -0.81 -3.27
C HIS A 233 13.49 -1.96 -4.29
N GLY A 234 14.32 -2.94 -3.98
CA GLY A 234 14.64 -4.03 -4.91
C GLY A 234 13.46 -4.95 -5.19
N ALA A 235 12.73 -5.35 -4.14
CA ALA A 235 11.55 -6.21 -4.30
C ALA A 235 10.40 -5.49 -5.02
N PHE A 236 10.22 -4.21 -4.75
CA PHE A 236 9.23 -3.38 -5.45
C PHE A 236 9.53 -3.27 -6.95
N LEU A 237 10.79 -2.99 -7.33
CA LEU A 237 11.19 -2.92 -8.74
C LEU A 237 10.99 -4.27 -9.44
N ALA A 238 11.47 -5.36 -8.82
CA ALA A 238 11.32 -6.70 -9.38
C ALA A 238 9.84 -7.06 -9.59
N LEU A 239 8.99 -6.76 -8.61
CA LEU A 239 7.56 -7.00 -8.69
C LEU A 239 6.90 -6.14 -9.77
N TYR A 240 7.24 -4.85 -9.86
CA TYR A 240 6.71 -3.94 -10.88
C TYR A 240 7.01 -4.46 -12.30
N LEU A 241 8.27 -4.80 -12.59
CA LEU A 241 8.67 -5.32 -13.89
C LEU A 241 8.04 -6.68 -14.19
N PHE A 242 8.03 -7.59 -13.21
CA PHE A 242 7.40 -8.91 -13.35
C PHE A 242 5.90 -8.78 -13.62
N ALA A 243 5.21 -7.92 -12.89
CA ALA A 243 3.79 -7.69 -13.07
C ALA A 243 3.46 -7.14 -14.47
N GLY A 244 4.32 -6.27 -15.01
CA GLY A 244 4.18 -5.80 -16.38
C GLY A 244 4.33 -6.91 -17.40
N VAL A 245 5.33 -7.77 -17.25
CA VAL A 245 5.49 -8.95 -18.12
C VAL A 245 4.23 -9.83 -18.07
N MET A 246 3.73 -10.14 -16.89
CA MET A 246 2.53 -10.98 -16.75
C MET A 246 1.27 -10.29 -17.30
N ALA A 247 1.14 -8.99 -17.17
CA ALA A 247 0.05 -8.23 -17.78
C ALA A 247 0.12 -8.26 -19.32
N ALA A 248 1.32 -8.12 -19.89
CA ALA A 248 1.52 -8.26 -21.34
C ALA A 248 1.15 -9.65 -21.82
N LEU A 249 1.54 -10.70 -21.10
CA LEU A 249 1.17 -12.08 -21.44
C LEU A 249 -0.35 -12.29 -21.34
N ALA A 250 -1.03 -11.66 -20.37
CA ALA A 250 -2.49 -11.71 -20.31
C ALA A 250 -3.13 -11.03 -21.52
N GLU A 251 -2.61 -9.86 -21.97
CA GLU A 251 -3.13 -9.22 -23.18
C GLU A 251 -2.92 -10.10 -24.42
N LEU A 252 -1.72 -10.66 -24.60
CA LEU A 252 -1.42 -11.55 -25.71
C LEU A 252 -2.31 -12.80 -25.73
N LEU A 253 -2.70 -13.31 -24.57
CA LEU A 253 -3.57 -14.50 -24.46
C LEU A 253 -5.00 -14.23 -24.95
N PHE A 254 -5.52 -13.03 -24.72
CA PHE A 254 -6.87 -12.63 -25.11
C PHE A 254 -6.92 -11.80 -26.40
N PHE A 255 -5.76 -11.52 -26.99
CA PHE A 255 -5.66 -10.74 -28.21
C PHE A 255 -6.20 -11.51 -29.42
N ASP A 256 -7.10 -10.87 -30.16
CA ASP A 256 -7.62 -11.40 -31.41
C ASP A 256 -6.77 -10.90 -32.59
N SER A 257 -5.94 -11.78 -33.15
CA SER A 257 -5.08 -11.48 -34.30
C SER A 257 -5.84 -11.09 -35.57
N ALA A 258 -7.16 -11.37 -35.65
CA ALA A 258 -7.99 -10.92 -36.76
C ALA A 258 -8.17 -9.42 -36.82
N GLN A 259 -7.93 -8.73 -35.71
CA GLN A 259 -8.01 -7.26 -35.61
C GLN A 259 -6.71 -6.55 -36.04
N GLY A 260 -5.71 -7.29 -36.49
CA GLY A 260 -4.40 -6.73 -36.89
C GLY A 260 -3.33 -6.96 -35.82
N PRO A 261 -2.14 -6.35 -35.98
CA PRO A 261 -1.05 -6.50 -35.01
C PRO A 261 -1.33 -5.76 -33.70
N LEU A 262 -1.03 -6.41 -32.57
CA LEU A 262 -1.04 -5.76 -31.27
C LEU A 262 0.19 -4.86 -31.13
N LEU A 263 -0.02 -3.62 -30.74
CA LEU A 263 1.02 -2.75 -30.22
C LEU A 263 0.64 -2.33 -28.79
N LEU A 264 1.31 -2.93 -27.79
CA LEU A 264 1.08 -2.66 -26.39
C LEU A 264 2.13 -1.66 -25.87
N VAL A 265 1.67 -0.61 -25.21
CA VAL A 265 2.50 0.43 -24.55
C VAL A 265 1.83 0.90 -23.26
N GLY A 266 2.64 1.24 -22.27
CA GLY A 266 2.19 1.84 -21.01
C GLY A 266 2.46 1.03 -19.77
N ALA A 267 2.64 1.75 -18.67
CA ALA A 267 2.86 1.20 -17.33
C ALA A 267 1.59 0.58 -16.70
N SER A 268 0.43 0.74 -17.34
CA SER A 268 -0.87 0.51 -16.72
C SER A 268 -1.12 -0.92 -16.27
N GLY A 269 -0.56 -1.92 -16.95
CA GLY A 269 -0.63 -3.32 -16.53
C GLY A 269 0.11 -3.58 -15.21
N SER A 270 1.32 -3.03 -15.06
CA SER A 270 2.07 -3.07 -13.78
C SER A 270 1.33 -2.31 -12.68
N ILE A 271 0.81 -1.12 -12.98
CA ILE A 271 0.04 -0.29 -12.04
C ILE A 271 -1.25 -1.01 -11.61
N ALA A 272 -1.90 -1.72 -12.51
CA ALA A 272 -3.06 -2.55 -12.18
C ALA A 272 -2.71 -3.64 -11.15
N ALA A 273 -1.53 -4.27 -11.27
CA ALA A 273 -1.05 -5.19 -10.24
C ALA A 273 -0.76 -4.48 -8.91
N LEU A 274 -0.18 -3.28 -8.96
CA LEU A 274 -0.01 -2.46 -7.75
C LEU A 274 -1.35 -2.12 -7.10
N PHE A 275 -2.44 -1.90 -7.87
CA PHE A 275 -3.80 -1.72 -7.33
C PHE A 275 -4.27 -2.95 -6.56
N GLY A 276 -4.03 -4.15 -7.10
CA GLY A 276 -4.36 -5.42 -6.43
C GLY A 276 -3.61 -5.58 -5.09
N LEU A 277 -2.31 -5.32 -5.08
CA LEU A 277 -1.48 -5.33 -3.86
C LEU A 277 -1.97 -4.30 -2.84
N TYR A 278 -2.21 -3.07 -3.30
CA TYR A 278 -2.69 -1.99 -2.47
C TYR A 278 -4.03 -2.33 -1.81
N LEU A 279 -4.97 -2.90 -2.56
CA LEU A 279 -6.25 -3.34 -2.04
C LEU A 279 -6.09 -4.42 -0.95
N MET A 280 -5.13 -5.32 -1.11
CA MET A 280 -4.89 -6.40 -0.14
C MET A 280 -4.22 -5.92 1.14
N TRP A 281 -3.30 -4.96 1.04
CA TRP A 281 -2.51 -4.51 2.19
C TRP A 281 -3.02 -3.22 2.82
N PHE A 282 -3.64 -2.32 2.03
CA PHE A 282 -4.10 -1.00 2.46
C PHE A 282 -5.63 -0.83 2.30
N ARG A 283 -6.39 -1.91 2.49
CA ARG A 283 -7.85 -1.93 2.25
C ARG A 283 -8.64 -0.90 3.06
N HIS A 284 -8.09 -0.38 4.14
CA HIS A 284 -8.68 0.65 4.99
C HIS A 284 -8.10 2.04 4.76
N ALA A 285 -7.17 2.19 3.80
CA ALA A 285 -6.76 3.50 3.34
C ALA A 285 -7.97 4.34 2.89
N SER A 286 -7.84 5.63 2.94
CA SER A 286 -8.92 6.54 2.51
C SER A 286 -8.52 7.21 1.21
N LEU A 287 -9.25 6.87 0.14
CA LEU A 287 -9.18 7.59 -1.12
C LEU A 287 -10.32 8.62 -1.16
N THR A 288 -9.98 9.87 -1.38
CA THR A 288 -10.97 10.94 -1.49
C THR A 288 -11.25 11.22 -2.96
N PHE A 289 -12.53 11.26 -3.30
CA PHE A 289 -13.00 11.53 -4.66
C PHE A 289 -13.83 12.81 -4.69
N MET A 290 -13.76 13.52 -5.82
CA MET A 290 -14.65 14.61 -6.12
C MET A 290 -15.91 14.06 -6.81
N ILE A 291 -17.07 14.27 -6.18
CA ILE A 291 -18.38 13.99 -6.78
C ILE A 291 -19.06 15.33 -7.01
N VAL A 292 -19.05 15.80 -8.25
CA VAL A 292 -19.46 17.14 -8.67
C VAL A 292 -18.59 18.20 -7.99
N VAL A 293 -18.98 18.73 -6.83
CA VAL A 293 -18.23 19.72 -6.03
C VAL A 293 -17.93 19.25 -4.61
N TYR A 294 -18.40 18.07 -4.25
CA TYR A 294 -18.24 17.52 -2.91
C TYR A 294 -17.15 16.46 -2.89
N GLN A 295 -16.21 16.59 -1.95
CA GLN A 295 -15.23 15.53 -1.71
C GLN A 295 -15.86 14.45 -0.83
N LYS A 296 -15.80 13.21 -1.31
CA LYS A 296 -16.28 12.05 -0.58
C LYS A 296 -15.15 11.04 -0.41
N LYS A 297 -14.97 10.57 0.81
CA LYS A 297 -14.03 9.47 1.10
C LYS A 297 -14.69 8.17 0.65
N LEU A 298 -13.96 7.39 -0.11
CA LEU A 298 -14.39 6.08 -0.57
C LEU A 298 -13.36 5.05 -0.15
N ALA A 299 -13.83 3.92 0.38
CA ALA A 299 -12.92 2.82 0.66
C ALA A 299 -12.34 2.26 -0.64
N PRO A 300 -11.04 1.87 -0.68
CA PRO A 300 -10.37 1.44 -1.90
C PRO A 300 -11.09 0.32 -2.64
N HIS A 301 -11.75 -0.60 -1.92
CA HIS A 301 -12.47 -1.71 -2.54
C HIS A 301 -13.61 -1.27 -3.47
N TRP A 302 -14.33 -0.19 -3.16
CA TRP A 302 -15.37 0.33 -4.04
C TRP A 302 -14.78 0.94 -5.30
N TYR A 303 -13.68 1.68 -5.16
CA TYR A 303 -12.99 2.25 -6.31
C TYR A 303 -12.50 1.15 -7.26
N PHE A 304 -11.77 0.19 -6.73
CA PHE A 304 -11.21 -0.90 -7.55
C PHE A 304 -12.28 -1.82 -8.12
N LEU A 305 -13.40 -2.00 -7.42
CA LEU A 305 -14.56 -2.71 -7.96
C LEU A 305 -15.13 -1.99 -9.19
N ILE A 306 -15.41 -0.69 -9.07
CA ILE A 306 -15.93 0.11 -10.20
C ILE A 306 -14.92 0.12 -11.35
N TRP A 307 -13.65 0.34 -11.05
CA TRP A 307 -12.57 0.30 -12.04
C TRP A 307 -12.48 -1.06 -12.76
N SER A 308 -12.58 -2.17 -12.02
CA SER A 308 -12.58 -3.52 -12.59
C SER A 308 -13.81 -3.77 -13.48
N LEU A 309 -14.98 -3.30 -13.07
CA LEU A 309 -16.20 -3.42 -13.88
C LEU A 309 -16.10 -2.63 -15.19
N ILE A 310 -15.52 -1.44 -15.16
CA ILE A 310 -15.26 -0.64 -16.38
C ILE A 310 -14.30 -1.38 -17.31
N ASN A 311 -13.21 -1.96 -16.76
CA ASN A 311 -12.26 -2.73 -17.55
C ASN A 311 -12.89 -4.01 -18.14
N LEU A 312 -13.72 -4.70 -17.36
CA LEU A 312 -14.44 -5.88 -17.85
C LEU A 312 -15.42 -5.53 -18.96
N PHE A 313 -16.18 -4.43 -18.79
CA PHE A 313 -17.09 -3.93 -19.83
C PHE A 313 -16.31 -3.54 -21.10
N GLY A 314 -15.21 -2.81 -20.97
CA GLY A 314 -14.34 -2.45 -22.09
C GLY A 314 -13.81 -3.67 -22.85
N MET A 315 -13.42 -4.73 -22.14
CA MET A 315 -12.96 -5.98 -22.73
C MET A 315 -14.06 -6.66 -23.60
N PHE A 316 -15.31 -6.63 -23.15
CA PHE A 316 -16.43 -7.21 -23.92
C PHE A 316 -16.90 -6.34 -25.08
N THR A 317 -16.80 -5.02 -24.95
CA THR A 317 -17.27 -4.11 -26.00
C THR A 317 -16.22 -3.84 -27.07
N GLY A 318 -14.96 -4.23 -26.84
CA GLY A 318 -13.87 -4.02 -27.80
C GLY A 318 -13.59 -2.55 -28.10
N GLN A 319 -14.01 -1.62 -27.23
CA GLN A 319 -13.77 -0.20 -27.45
C GLN A 319 -12.26 0.12 -27.39
N GLY A 320 -11.74 0.55 -28.54
CA GLY A 320 -10.37 0.51 -28.94
C GLY A 320 -9.36 1.32 -28.11
N GLY A 321 -8.11 0.89 -28.18
CA GLY A 321 -6.94 1.62 -27.70
C GLY A 321 -6.58 1.40 -26.24
N VAL A 322 -7.31 0.56 -25.48
CA VAL A 322 -7.00 0.19 -24.10
C VAL A 322 -6.77 -1.31 -23.99
N ALA A 323 -5.66 -1.70 -23.38
CA ALA A 323 -5.28 -3.09 -23.12
C ALA A 323 -6.05 -3.64 -21.90
N TRP A 324 -7.34 -3.96 -22.11
CA TRP A 324 -8.25 -4.33 -21.03
C TRP A 324 -7.84 -5.61 -20.32
N ALA A 325 -7.35 -6.63 -21.09
CA ALA A 325 -6.90 -7.89 -20.53
C ALA A 325 -5.61 -7.74 -19.73
N ALA A 326 -4.69 -6.87 -20.15
CA ALA A 326 -3.50 -6.52 -19.36
C ALA A 326 -3.88 -5.88 -18.01
N HIS A 327 -4.86 -5.00 -18.00
CA HIS A 327 -5.34 -4.39 -16.77
C HIS A 327 -5.95 -5.42 -15.80
N LEU A 328 -6.88 -6.24 -16.28
CA LEU A 328 -7.54 -7.25 -15.46
C LEU A 328 -6.55 -8.35 -15.02
N GLY A 329 -5.68 -8.80 -15.91
CA GLY A 329 -4.64 -9.78 -15.61
C GLY A 329 -3.63 -9.25 -14.59
N GLY A 330 -3.16 -8.01 -14.76
CA GLY A 330 -2.30 -7.34 -13.80
C GLY A 330 -2.97 -7.23 -12.42
N PHE A 331 -4.21 -6.74 -12.36
CA PHE A 331 -4.96 -6.62 -11.12
C PHE A 331 -5.17 -7.96 -10.41
N ALA A 332 -5.56 -9.00 -11.14
CA ALA A 332 -5.72 -10.36 -10.61
C ALA A 332 -4.41 -10.92 -10.05
N LEU A 333 -3.30 -10.73 -10.77
CA LEU A 333 -1.96 -11.07 -10.27
C LEU A 333 -1.63 -10.32 -9.00
N GLY A 334 -1.91 -9.01 -8.94
CA GLY A 334 -1.69 -8.17 -7.77
C GLY A 334 -2.48 -8.65 -6.55
N LEU A 335 -3.74 -9.04 -6.71
CA LEU A 335 -4.56 -9.64 -5.65
C LEU A 335 -3.94 -10.96 -5.16
N LEU A 336 -3.52 -11.83 -6.09
CA LEU A 336 -2.89 -13.12 -5.76
C LEU A 336 -1.57 -12.91 -4.98
N LEU A 337 -0.68 -12.09 -5.50
CA LEU A 337 0.60 -11.78 -4.83
C LEU A 337 0.37 -11.03 -3.51
N GLY A 338 -0.62 -10.15 -3.46
CA GLY A 338 -1.02 -9.45 -2.24
C GLY A 338 -1.45 -10.42 -1.15
N TYR A 339 -2.21 -11.45 -1.51
CA TYR A 339 -2.60 -12.52 -0.60
C TYR A 339 -1.40 -13.37 -0.15
N LEU A 340 -0.57 -13.82 -1.09
CA LEU A 340 0.58 -14.69 -0.81
C LEU A 340 1.67 -13.98 0.02
N LEU A 341 1.91 -12.70 -0.22
CA LEU A 341 2.94 -11.92 0.46
C LEU A 341 2.42 -11.21 1.73
N LYS A 342 1.14 -11.34 2.05
CA LYS A 342 0.50 -10.65 3.17
C LYS A 342 1.26 -10.84 4.48
N ASP A 343 1.56 -12.09 4.86
CA ASP A 343 2.23 -12.39 6.12
C ASP A 343 3.68 -11.87 6.17
N TYR A 344 4.36 -11.84 5.02
CA TYR A 344 5.68 -11.26 4.90
C TYR A 344 5.65 -9.75 5.09
N VAL A 345 4.72 -9.06 4.43
CA VAL A 345 4.57 -7.60 4.52
C VAL A 345 4.13 -7.19 5.92
N HIS A 346 3.18 -7.90 6.53
CA HIS A 346 2.72 -7.64 7.89
C HIS A 346 3.83 -7.85 8.94
N ARG A 347 4.71 -8.82 8.73
CA ARG A 347 5.90 -9.00 9.60
C ARG A 347 6.91 -7.88 9.47
N LYS A 348 7.10 -7.34 8.26
CA LYS A 348 7.99 -6.19 8.03
C LYS A 348 7.38 -4.85 8.43
N ASN A 349 6.07 -4.72 8.32
CA ASN A 349 5.33 -3.49 8.57
C ASN A 349 4.06 -3.80 9.37
N PRO A 350 4.16 -4.00 10.68
CA PRO A 350 2.99 -4.31 11.51
C PRO A 350 1.99 -3.16 11.54
N LEU A 351 2.41 -1.94 11.23
CA LEU A 351 1.48 -0.82 11.05
C LEU A 351 0.42 -1.13 10.00
N ILE A 352 0.81 -1.70 8.86
CA ILE A 352 -0.14 -2.11 7.81
C ILE A 352 -1.14 -3.13 8.36
N ALA A 353 -0.67 -4.07 9.18
CA ALA A 353 -1.55 -5.04 9.83
C ALA A 353 -2.52 -4.37 10.81
N MET A 354 -2.03 -3.42 11.62
CA MET A 354 -2.85 -2.67 12.58
C MET A 354 -3.92 -1.82 11.89
N LEU A 355 -3.58 -1.20 10.76
CA LEU A 355 -4.53 -0.41 9.96
C LEU A 355 -5.62 -1.25 9.31
N ASN A 356 -5.35 -2.51 9.05
CA ASN A 356 -6.33 -3.43 8.46
C ASN A 356 -7.32 -4.00 9.47
N GLN A 357 -7.26 -3.59 10.74
CA GLN A 357 -8.24 -4.01 11.74
C GLN A 357 -9.58 -3.28 11.55
N PRO A 358 -10.72 -3.99 11.65
CA PRO A 358 -12.04 -3.37 11.51
C PRO A 358 -12.26 -2.19 12.47
N GLU A 359 -11.65 -2.27 13.64
CA GLU A 359 -11.78 -1.26 14.69
C GLU A 359 -11.01 0.03 14.41
N ALA A 360 -9.96 -0.02 13.61
CA ALA A 360 -9.26 1.20 13.15
C ALA A 360 -10.14 2.07 12.24
N VAL A 361 -11.23 1.52 11.71
CA VAL A 361 -12.15 2.16 10.75
C VAL A 361 -13.45 2.65 11.41
N LEU A 362 -13.78 2.16 12.60
CA LEU A 362 -15.13 2.26 13.17
C LEU A 362 -15.53 3.65 13.72
N ARG A 363 -14.69 4.68 13.58
CA ARG A 363 -15.07 6.03 14.02
C ARG A 363 -14.80 7.05 12.91
N ARG A 364 -15.58 6.94 11.87
CA ARG A 364 -15.67 7.97 10.83
C ARG A 364 -16.99 8.70 10.93
#